data_81e77fc73d57a5bb8daf972592c195e8
#
_entry.id   81e77fc73d57a5bb8daf972592c195e8
#
_cell.length_a   1.000
_cell.length_b   1.000
_cell.length_c   1.000
_cell.angle_alpha   90.00
_cell.angle_beta   90.00
_cell.angle_gamma   90.00
#
_symmetry.space_group_name_H-M   'P 1'
#
loop_
_entity.id
_entity.type
_entity.pdbx_description
1 polymer ?
#
loop_
_entity_poly.entity_id
_entity_poly.type
_entity_poly.pdbx_seq_one_letter_code
_entity_poly.pdbx_strand_id
1 'polypeptide(L)'
;MKKKLLSIFLAVLLCGSLAICAFAADNTGFVYDEAGLLTESEAAALSQKLEQVSKQYNAQIIVHTVDAVDGGDVDLYLEYWYDSNKFGYGENRDGVLLLLCMDTRDYRILSNGYAGDAITSSTIDSIGEAIVSDLSDGEYYDAFEAFAEECAYYLDGYINGFPFDFGKSAIISLIIGVVVSLIVSGVLKGQLKSVRKQHAAGNYVRSGSMNVTTHNDFFLYRTVSRTAKPKNNSSSSGGGSRSTGGGKF
;
A
#
# COMPACT_ATOMS: atom_id res chain seq x y z
N MET A 1 30.04 61.50 18.11
CA MET A 1 30.06 60.08 18.40
C MET A 1 28.73 59.38 18.07
N LYS A 2 27.57 59.90 18.51
CA LYS A 2 26.24 59.24 18.26
C LYS A 2 25.90 58.99 16.79
N LYS A 3 26.27 59.91 15.85
CA LYS A 3 26.01 59.72 14.40
C LYS A 3 26.86 58.60 13.77
N LYS A 4 28.10 58.40 14.26
CA LYS A 4 28.96 57.28 13.77
C LYS A 4 28.51 55.94 14.30
N LEU A 5 27.99 55.85 15.54
CA LEU A 5 27.40 54.64 16.10
C LEU A 5 26.09 54.27 15.39
N LEU A 6 25.26 55.23 15.03
CA LEU A 6 24.03 55.01 14.27
C LEU A 6 24.31 54.48 12.85
N SER A 7 25.37 55.01 12.19
CA SER A 7 25.80 54.54 10.86
C SER A 7 26.33 53.11 10.89
N ILE A 8 27.08 52.74 11.92
CA ILE A 8 27.58 51.37 12.09
C ILE A 8 26.43 50.40 12.38
N PHE A 9 25.46 50.81 13.21
CA PHE A 9 24.29 50.00 13.51
C PHE A 9 23.42 49.77 12.27
N LEU A 10 23.24 50.82 11.45
CA LEU A 10 22.49 50.75 10.19
C LEU A 10 23.23 49.84 9.15
N ALA A 11 24.55 49.90 9.09
CA ALA A 11 25.37 49.06 8.21
C ALA A 11 25.30 47.57 8.62
N VAL A 12 25.33 47.27 9.92
CA VAL A 12 25.17 45.89 10.46
C VAL A 12 23.76 45.38 10.20
N LEU A 13 22.74 46.21 10.35
CA LEU A 13 21.36 45.85 10.03
C LEU A 13 21.16 45.56 8.53
N LEU A 14 21.83 46.35 7.66
CA LEU A 14 21.77 46.17 6.21
C LEU A 14 22.55 44.94 5.75
N CYS A 15 23.69 44.63 6.39
CA CYS A 15 24.41 43.37 6.13
C CYS A 15 23.68 42.13 6.67
N GLY A 16 22.93 42.27 7.75
CA GLY A 16 22.10 41.19 8.32
C GLY A 16 20.91 40.80 7.43
N SER A 17 20.39 41.74 6.63
CA SER A 17 19.29 41.51 5.70
C SER A 17 19.72 40.92 4.34
N LEU A 18 21.03 40.88 4.05
CA LEU A 18 21.59 40.26 2.83
C LEU A 18 22.10 38.83 3.06
N ALA A 19 22.03 38.34 4.30
CA ALA A 19 22.22 36.94 4.59
C ALA A 19 20.92 36.11 4.41
N ILE A 20 20.14 36.42 3.37
CA ILE A 20 19.39 35.40 2.69
C ILE A 20 20.48 34.61 1.99
N CYS A 21 21.02 33.61 2.71
CA CYS A 21 21.74 32.52 2.05
C CYS A 21 20.87 32.08 0.91
N ALA A 22 21.27 32.41 -0.33
CA ALA A 22 20.97 31.54 -1.43
C ALA A 22 21.57 30.18 -0.99
N PHE A 23 20.79 29.37 -0.28
CA PHE A 23 20.92 27.96 -0.39
C PHE A 23 20.57 27.72 -1.86
N ALA A 24 21.61 27.73 -2.71
CA ALA A 24 21.55 26.94 -3.91
C ALA A 24 21.02 25.61 -3.41
N ALA A 25 19.80 25.27 -3.84
CA ALA A 25 19.28 23.93 -3.65
C ALA A 25 20.28 23.03 -4.41
N ASP A 26 21.34 22.61 -3.72
CA ASP A 26 22.01 21.40 -4.09
C ASP A 26 20.87 20.37 -4.07
N ASN A 27 20.53 19.82 -5.23
CA ASN A 27 19.64 18.67 -5.39
C ASN A 27 20.29 17.51 -4.64
N THR A 28 20.21 17.56 -3.32
CA THR A 28 20.91 16.64 -2.43
C THR A 28 20.05 15.42 -2.22
N GLY A 29 19.85 14.67 -3.28
CA GLY A 29 19.51 13.27 -3.14
C GLY A 29 18.06 12.90 -2.80
N PHE A 30 17.10 13.84 -2.75
CA PHE A 30 15.71 13.55 -2.41
C PHE A 30 14.70 14.01 -3.47
N VAL A 31 14.93 15.12 -4.16
CA VAL A 31 14.08 15.65 -5.22
C VAL A 31 14.90 15.84 -6.50
N TYR A 32 14.44 15.22 -7.57
CA TYR A 32 15.01 15.32 -8.92
C TYR A 32 13.90 15.73 -9.88
N ASP A 33 13.70 17.06 -9.99
CA ASP A 33 12.62 17.64 -10.78
C ASP A 33 13.13 18.02 -12.17
N GLU A 34 13.31 17.04 -13.05
CA GLU A 34 13.75 17.25 -14.43
C GLU A 34 12.62 17.82 -15.32
N ALA A 35 11.37 17.54 -14.97
CA ALA A 35 10.21 18.09 -15.69
C ALA A 35 9.87 19.52 -15.28
N GLY A 36 10.51 20.07 -14.23
CA GLY A 36 10.33 21.46 -13.81
C GLY A 36 8.92 21.78 -13.29
N LEU A 37 8.34 20.83 -12.55
CA LEU A 37 6.97 20.93 -12.02
C LEU A 37 6.88 21.77 -10.75
N LEU A 38 8.00 21.90 -10.04
CA LEU A 38 8.08 22.61 -8.76
C LEU A 38 8.81 23.95 -8.92
N THR A 39 8.40 24.92 -8.12
CA THR A 39 9.20 26.12 -7.90
C THR A 39 10.42 25.81 -7.04
N GLU A 40 11.46 26.66 -7.08
CA GLU A 40 12.65 26.49 -6.23
C GLU A 40 12.31 26.41 -4.73
N SER A 41 11.31 27.17 -4.27
CA SER A 41 10.85 27.16 -2.88
C SER A 41 10.14 25.87 -2.51
N GLU A 42 9.31 25.33 -3.39
CA GLU A 42 8.61 24.05 -3.21
C GLU A 42 9.58 22.88 -3.23
N ALA A 43 10.50 22.85 -4.19
CA ALA A 43 11.54 21.82 -4.26
C ALA A 43 12.42 21.80 -3.00
N ALA A 44 12.79 22.97 -2.48
CA ALA A 44 13.56 23.08 -1.24
C ALA A 44 12.75 22.60 -0.01
N ALA A 45 11.49 22.99 0.10
CA ALA A 45 10.61 22.57 1.20
C ALA A 45 10.35 21.05 1.16
N LEU A 46 10.04 20.52 -0.02
CA LEU A 46 9.84 19.08 -0.23
C LEU A 46 11.11 18.29 0.09
N SER A 47 12.28 18.75 -0.37
CA SER A 47 13.57 18.12 -0.09
C SER A 47 13.83 18.03 1.42
N GLN A 48 13.55 19.10 2.18
CA GLN A 48 13.68 19.07 3.63
C GLN A 48 12.73 18.07 4.29
N LYS A 49 11.47 18.00 3.84
CA LYS A 49 10.49 17.05 4.35
C LYS A 49 10.92 15.61 4.06
N LEU A 50 11.31 15.31 2.82
CA LEU A 50 11.78 13.99 2.42
C LEU A 50 13.06 13.58 3.18
N GLU A 51 14.00 14.50 3.37
CA GLU A 51 15.20 14.27 4.18
C GLU A 51 14.85 13.94 5.64
N GLN A 52 13.92 14.70 6.23
CA GLN A 52 13.48 14.47 7.60
C GLN A 52 12.86 13.08 7.76
N VAL A 53 11.92 12.71 6.89
CA VAL A 53 11.26 11.40 6.90
C VAL A 53 12.29 10.29 6.65
N SER A 54 13.17 10.47 5.66
CA SER A 54 14.22 9.50 5.33
C SER A 54 15.15 9.22 6.52
N LYS A 55 15.57 10.25 7.23
CA LYS A 55 16.40 10.11 8.43
C LYS A 55 15.66 9.48 9.60
N GLN A 56 14.38 9.84 9.77
CA GLN A 56 13.56 9.32 10.86
C GLN A 56 13.38 7.81 10.75
N TYR A 57 13.15 7.31 9.55
CA TYR A 57 12.87 5.90 9.30
C TYR A 57 14.05 5.12 8.71
N ASN A 58 15.22 5.76 8.54
CA ASN A 58 16.41 5.16 7.93
C ASN A 58 16.12 4.48 6.57
N ALA A 59 15.24 5.09 5.77
CA ALA A 59 14.92 4.70 4.39
C ALA A 59 14.95 5.93 3.51
N GLN A 60 15.67 5.91 2.39
CA GLN A 60 15.76 7.08 1.51
C GLN A 60 14.48 7.22 0.69
N ILE A 61 13.75 8.31 0.87
CA ILE A 61 12.52 8.60 0.14
C ILE A 61 12.83 9.67 -0.92
N ILE A 62 12.53 9.35 -2.19
CA ILE A 62 12.96 10.14 -3.34
C ILE A 62 11.77 10.42 -4.25
N VAL A 63 11.72 11.62 -4.79
CA VAL A 63 10.81 12.02 -5.88
C VAL A 63 11.63 12.34 -7.11
N HIS A 64 11.27 11.75 -8.25
CA HIS A 64 11.88 12.01 -9.55
C HIS A 64 10.79 12.32 -10.58
N THR A 65 10.90 13.43 -11.26
CA THR A 65 10.00 13.82 -12.35
C THR A 65 10.76 13.91 -13.65
N VAL A 66 10.19 13.38 -14.73
CA VAL A 66 10.77 13.42 -16.07
C VAL A 66 9.71 13.80 -17.10
N ASP A 67 10.10 14.49 -18.16
CA ASP A 67 9.19 14.75 -19.28
C ASP A 67 8.82 13.47 -20.02
N ALA A 68 9.79 12.66 -20.38
CA ALA A 68 9.62 11.40 -21.09
C ALA A 68 10.72 10.40 -20.72
N VAL A 69 10.41 9.12 -20.88
CA VAL A 69 11.37 8.02 -20.66
C VAL A 69 11.80 7.46 -22.02
N ASP A 70 13.12 7.39 -22.25
CA ASP A 70 13.70 6.79 -23.43
C ASP A 70 13.36 5.30 -23.51
N GLY A 71 12.76 4.87 -24.63
CA GLY A 71 12.33 3.48 -24.84
C GLY A 71 10.93 3.16 -24.32
N GLY A 72 10.27 4.07 -23.60
CA GLY A 72 8.85 3.98 -23.21
C GLY A 72 8.51 2.99 -22.10
N ASP A 73 9.48 2.25 -21.57
CA ASP A 73 9.28 1.33 -20.43
C ASP A 73 9.63 2.05 -19.12
N VAL A 74 8.59 2.59 -18.49
CA VAL A 74 8.73 3.39 -17.25
C VAL A 74 9.18 2.53 -16.06
N ASP A 75 8.76 1.27 -16.02
CA ASP A 75 9.14 0.36 -14.93
C ASP A 75 10.63 -0.02 -15.01
N LEU A 76 11.11 -0.33 -16.21
CA LEU A 76 12.53 -0.61 -16.44
C LEU A 76 13.42 0.61 -16.15
N TYR A 77 12.96 1.79 -16.57
CA TYR A 77 13.67 3.04 -16.29
C TYR A 77 13.77 3.30 -14.79
N LEU A 78 12.67 3.15 -14.04
CA LEU A 78 12.60 3.34 -12.61
C LEU A 78 13.61 2.46 -11.87
N GLU A 79 13.63 1.16 -12.17
CA GLU A 79 14.56 0.21 -11.57
C GLU A 79 16.02 0.54 -11.92
N TYR A 80 16.29 0.78 -13.20
CA TYR A 80 17.63 1.14 -13.66
C TYR A 80 18.15 2.43 -13.01
N TRP A 81 17.28 3.44 -12.90
CA TRP A 81 17.64 4.73 -12.33
C TRP A 81 17.95 4.62 -10.83
N TYR A 82 17.13 3.86 -10.09
CA TYR A 82 17.37 3.57 -8.67
C TYR A 82 18.69 2.83 -8.46
N ASP A 83 18.97 1.81 -9.25
CA ASP A 83 20.14 0.97 -9.12
C ASP A 83 21.44 1.68 -9.56
N SER A 84 21.39 2.42 -10.65
CA SER A 84 22.55 3.14 -11.20
C SER A 84 23.03 4.25 -10.28
N ASN A 85 22.12 4.95 -9.62
CA ASN A 85 22.43 6.01 -8.68
C ASN A 85 22.74 5.48 -7.27
N LYS A 86 22.58 4.17 -7.05
CA LYS A 86 22.82 3.51 -5.75
C LYS A 86 21.98 4.11 -4.61
N PHE A 87 20.75 4.48 -4.90
CA PHE A 87 19.85 5.01 -3.89
C PHE A 87 19.48 3.99 -2.82
N GLY A 88 19.02 4.51 -1.69
CA GLY A 88 18.68 3.72 -0.51
C GLY A 88 19.79 3.70 0.53
N TYR A 89 19.41 3.56 1.80
CA TYR A 89 20.33 3.54 2.93
C TYR A 89 20.75 2.11 3.28
N GLY A 90 21.96 1.99 3.82
CA GLY A 90 22.51 0.71 4.28
C GLY A 90 22.86 -0.28 3.16
N GLU A 91 23.20 -1.50 3.58
CA GLU A 91 23.62 -2.57 2.66
C GLU A 91 22.46 -3.09 1.79
N ASN A 92 21.24 -3.06 2.33
CA ASN A 92 20.01 -3.49 1.62
C ASN A 92 19.45 -2.40 0.71
N ARG A 93 20.04 -1.20 0.74
CA ARG A 93 19.57 -0.06 -0.05
C ARG A 93 18.10 0.24 0.24
N ASP A 94 17.81 0.46 1.54
CA ASP A 94 16.46 0.70 2.02
C ASP A 94 15.95 2.06 1.52
N GLY A 95 14.86 2.05 0.76
CA GLY A 95 14.32 3.29 0.22
C GLY A 95 13.06 3.13 -0.62
N VAL A 96 12.48 4.27 -0.95
CA VAL A 96 11.28 4.41 -1.77
C VAL A 96 11.51 5.49 -2.81
N LEU A 97 11.16 5.22 -4.06
CA LEU A 97 11.25 6.17 -5.17
C LEU A 97 9.89 6.33 -5.83
N LEU A 98 9.42 7.57 -5.91
CA LEU A 98 8.31 7.96 -6.78
C LEU A 98 8.89 8.54 -8.08
N LEU A 99 8.53 7.96 -9.21
CA LEU A 99 8.79 8.49 -10.54
C LEU A 99 7.49 9.01 -11.16
N LEU A 100 7.56 10.21 -11.73
CA LEU A 100 6.48 10.81 -12.50
C LEU A 100 6.96 11.05 -13.94
N CYS A 101 6.26 10.47 -14.92
CA CYS A 101 6.54 10.65 -16.34
C CYS A 101 5.41 11.47 -16.98
N MET A 102 5.71 12.69 -17.46
CA MET A 102 4.70 13.64 -17.92
C MET A 102 4.13 13.30 -19.29
N ASP A 103 4.93 12.75 -20.21
CA ASP A 103 4.49 12.40 -21.57
C ASP A 103 3.37 11.34 -21.56
N THR A 104 3.54 10.32 -20.72
CA THR A 104 2.56 9.23 -20.60
C THR A 104 1.55 9.46 -19.48
N ARG A 105 1.76 10.47 -18.62
CA ARG A 105 1.02 10.70 -17.38
C ARG A 105 0.99 9.45 -16.50
N ASP A 106 2.13 8.79 -16.39
CA ASP A 106 2.33 7.63 -15.54
C ASP A 106 3.08 8.03 -14.28
N TYR A 107 2.63 7.54 -13.13
CA TYR A 107 3.44 7.50 -11.92
C TYR A 107 3.82 6.06 -11.59
N ARG A 108 5.01 5.86 -11.05
CA ARG A 108 5.50 4.58 -10.58
C ARG A 108 6.18 4.74 -9.24
N ILE A 109 5.94 3.79 -8.36
CA ILE A 109 6.58 3.73 -7.04
C ILE A 109 7.38 2.45 -6.94
N LEU A 110 8.64 2.59 -6.54
CA LEU A 110 9.53 1.48 -6.22
C LEU A 110 9.85 1.55 -4.73
N SER A 111 9.73 0.44 -4.03
CA SER A 111 10.20 0.26 -2.67
C SER A 111 11.22 -0.86 -2.60
N ASN A 112 12.30 -0.67 -1.84
CA ASN A 112 13.42 -1.61 -1.76
C ASN A 112 13.90 -1.80 -0.33
N GLY A 113 14.47 -2.97 -0.05
CA GLY A 113 14.94 -3.33 1.28
C GLY A 113 13.80 -3.50 2.28
N TYR A 114 14.02 -3.11 3.55
CA TYR A 114 12.94 -3.18 4.54
C TYR A 114 11.77 -2.23 4.23
N ALA A 115 12.03 -1.12 3.51
CA ALA A 115 10.96 -0.27 3.04
C ALA A 115 10.04 -1.01 2.06
N GLY A 116 10.56 -2.00 1.30
CA GLY A 116 9.77 -2.90 0.47
C GLY A 116 8.91 -3.89 1.27
N ASP A 117 9.33 -4.23 2.49
CA ASP A 117 8.50 -5.04 3.41
C ASP A 117 7.36 -4.21 4.03
N ALA A 118 7.62 -2.93 4.30
CA ALA A 118 6.64 -1.99 4.85
C ALA A 118 5.65 -1.50 3.76
N ILE A 119 6.17 -1.15 2.59
CA ILE A 119 5.43 -0.60 1.45
C ILE A 119 5.33 -1.67 0.37
N THR A 120 4.39 -2.58 0.56
CA THR A 120 4.05 -3.67 -0.36
C THR A 120 3.26 -3.17 -1.57
N SER A 121 3.03 -4.02 -2.57
CA SER A 121 2.23 -3.65 -3.76
C SER A 121 0.84 -3.11 -3.38
N SER A 122 0.16 -3.71 -2.39
CA SER A 122 -1.15 -3.21 -1.93
C SER A 122 -1.07 -1.86 -1.23
N THR A 123 0.05 -1.58 -0.58
CA THR A 123 0.31 -0.28 0.06
C THR A 123 0.62 0.78 -1.00
N ILE A 124 1.36 0.41 -2.06
CA ILE A 124 1.63 1.28 -3.21
C ILE A 124 0.32 1.71 -3.88
N ASP A 125 -0.64 0.80 -4.04
CA ASP A 125 -1.96 1.14 -4.57
C ASP A 125 -2.66 2.19 -3.70
N SER A 126 -2.60 2.04 -2.36
CA SER A 126 -3.20 3.00 -1.42
C SER A 126 -2.50 4.37 -1.47
N ILE A 127 -1.17 4.39 -1.56
CA ILE A 127 -0.40 5.64 -1.75
C ILE A 127 -0.79 6.28 -3.08
N GLY A 128 -0.91 5.49 -4.14
CA GLY A 128 -1.35 5.96 -5.45
C GLY A 128 -2.73 6.61 -5.42
N GLU A 129 -3.69 5.99 -4.73
CA GLU A 129 -5.03 6.56 -4.53
C GLU A 129 -4.99 7.90 -3.78
N ALA A 130 -4.07 8.06 -2.84
CA ALA A 130 -3.93 9.31 -2.08
C ALA A 130 -3.39 10.47 -2.93
N ILE A 131 -2.47 10.19 -3.88
CA ILE A 131 -1.79 11.24 -4.65
C ILE A 131 -2.41 11.52 -6.02
N VAL A 132 -3.20 10.58 -6.59
CA VAL A 132 -3.66 10.65 -7.98
C VAL A 132 -4.58 11.84 -8.26
N SER A 133 -5.36 12.28 -7.27
CA SER A 133 -6.24 13.45 -7.42
C SER A 133 -5.43 14.71 -7.64
N ASP A 134 -4.46 14.98 -6.77
CA ASP A 134 -3.63 16.17 -6.82
C ASP A 134 -2.72 16.17 -8.06
N LEU A 135 -2.18 15.00 -8.44
CA LEU A 135 -1.46 14.83 -9.71
C LEU A 135 -2.33 15.18 -10.92
N SER A 136 -3.61 14.77 -10.91
CA SER A 136 -4.57 15.03 -12.00
C SER A 136 -4.94 16.49 -12.11
N ASP A 137 -5.04 17.18 -10.97
CA ASP A 137 -5.38 18.59 -10.86
C ASP A 137 -4.17 19.52 -11.14
N GLY A 138 -2.96 18.92 -11.19
CA GLY A 138 -1.71 19.64 -11.42
C GLY A 138 -1.09 20.26 -10.15
N GLU A 139 -1.60 19.87 -8.98
CA GLU A 139 -1.09 20.28 -7.66
C GLU A 139 0.08 19.36 -7.24
N TYR A 140 1.16 19.45 -8.00
CA TYR A 140 2.28 18.49 -7.87
C TYR A 140 2.97 18.54 -6.52
N TYR A 141 3.13 19.74 -5.94
CA TYR A 141 3.73 19.87 -4.61
C TYR A 141 2.91 19.13 -3.55
N ASP A 142 1.59 19.32 -3.56
CA ASP A 142 0.68 18.68 -2.60
C ASP A 142 0.67 17.16 -2.77
N ALA A 143 0.69 16.67 -4.01
CA ALA A 143 0.81 15.24 -4.32
C ALA A 143 2.12 14.64 -3.76
N PHE A 144 3.25 15.33 -3.90
CA PHE A 144 4.53 14.84 -3.39
C PHE A 144 4.64 14.97 -1.86
N GLU A 145 3.99 15.98 -1.28
CA GLU A 145 3.87 16.10 0.17
C GLU A 145 3.03 14.94 0.74
N ALA A 146 1.88 14.64 0.14
CA ALA A 146 1.04 13.51 0.49
C ALA A 146 1.79 12.17 0.35
N PHE A 147 2.57 12.00 -0.74
CA PHE A 147 3.45 10.83 -0.90
C PHE A 147 4.42 10.66 0.27
N ALA A 148 5.07 11.74 0.70
CA ALA A 148 6.00 11.69 1.83
C ALA A 148 5.30 11.34 3.15
N GLU A 149 4.07 11.83 3.37
CA GLU A 149 3.26 11.53 4.55
C GLU A 149 2.79 10.07 4.58
N GLU A 150 2.31 9.56 3.45
CA GLU A 150 1.91 8.16 3.33
C GLU A 150 3.09 7.22 3.52
N CYS A 151 4.27 7.51 2.93
CA CYS A 151 5.49 6.74 3.18
C CYS A 151 5.83 6.74 4.68
N ALA A 152 5.78 7.90 5.35
CA ALA A 152 6.03 8.01 6.78
C ALA A 152 5.03 7.17 7.59
N TYR A 153 3.75 7.22 7.25
CA TYR A 153 2.69 6.46 7.92
C TYR A 153 2.93 4.94 7.84
N TYR A 154 3.25 4.43 6.65
CA TYR A 154 3.45 2.99 6.48
C TYR A 154 4.77 2.50 7.07
N LEU A 155 5.85 3.29 6.99
CA LEU A 155 7.13 2.98 7.64
C LEU A 155 6.99 3.00 9.16
N ASP A 156 6.27 3.99 9.73
CA ASP A 156 5.98 4.03 11.16
C ASP A 156 5.14 2.84 11.60
N GLY A 157 4.10 2.54 10.84
CA GLY A 157 3.23 1.40 11.10
C GLY A 157 3.96 0.05 11.07
N TYR A 158 4.96 -0.09 10.21
CA TYR A 158 5.80 -1.28 10.15
C TYR A 158 6.73 -1.41 11.36
N ILE A 159 7.34 -0.30 11.81
CA ILE A 159 8.29 -0.28 12.92
C ILE A 159 7.59 -0.34 14.27
N ASN A 160 6.56 0.48 14.47
CA ASN A 160 5.91 0.71 15.76
C ASN A 160 4.55 0.01 15.89
N GLY A 161 4.05 -0.58 14.80
CA GLY A 161 2.70 -1.11 14.67
C GLY A 161 1.70 -0.02 14.30
N PHE A 162 0.72 -0.38 13.48
CA PHE A 162 -0.34 0.55 13.09
C PHE A 162 -1.18 0.95 14.30
N PRO A 163 -1.60 2.21 14.41
CA PRO A 163 -2.48 2.64 15.49
C PRO A 163 -3.77 1.82 15.47
N PHE A 164 -4.12 1.24 16.63
CA PHE A 164 -5.31 0.42 16.75
C PHE A 164 -6.56 1.30 16.67
N ASP A 165 -7.21 1.29 15.52
CA ASP A 165 -8.50 1.94 15.34
C ASP A 165 -9.60 1.11 16.02
N PHE A 166 -9.91 1.47 17.27
CA PHE A 166 -10.93 0.81 18.06
C PHE A 166 -12.30 0.84 17.37
N GLY A 167 -12.63 1.92 16.64
CA GLY A 167 -13.91 2.08 15.96
C GLY A 167 -14.06 1.08 14.81
N LYS A 168 -13.09 1.05 13.90
CA LYS A 168 -13.08 0.09 12.77
C LYS A 168 -13.01 -1.35 13.25
N SER A 169 -12.15 -1.63 14.22
CA SER A 169 -11.98 -2.97 14.80
C SER A 169 -13.26 -3.47 15.48
N ALA A 170 -13.98 -2.60 16.18
CA ALA A 170 -15.26 -2.93 16.82
C ALA A 170 -16.33 -3.25 15.77
N ILE A 171 -16.43 -2.49 14.67
CA ILE A 171 -17.39 -2.75 13.59
C ILE A 171 -17.08 -4.09 12.91
N ILE A 172 -15.81 -4.34 12.57
CA ILE A 172 -15.39 -5.60 11.94
C ILE A 172 -15.69 -6.79 12.86
N SER A 173 -15.36 -6.68 14.15
CA SER A 173 -15.62 -7.72 15.16
C SER A 173 -17.11 -8.02 15.29
N LEU A 174 -17.93 -6.99 15.26
CA LEU A 174 -19.39 -7.13 15.32
C LEU A 174 -19.94 -7.86 14.09
N ILE A 175 -19.45 -7.52 12.90
CA ILE A 175 -19.86 -8.20 11.65
C ILE A 175 -19.46 -9.68 11.71
N ILE A 176 -18.22 -9.99 12.08
CA ILE A 176 -17.75 -11.37 12.22
C ILE A 176 -18.56 -12.12 13.27
N GLY A 177 -18.83 -11.50 14.42
CA GLY A 177 -19.65 -12.08 15.49
C GLY A 177 -21.05 -12.43 15.03
N VAL A 178 -21.71 -11.55 14.27
CA VAL A 178 -23.03 -11.80 13.71
C VAL A 178 -23.00 -12.98 12.72
N VAL A 179 -22.03 -13.01 11.81
CA VAL A 179 -21.89 -14.10 10.83
C VAL A 179 -21.68 -15.45 11.52
N VAL A 180 -20.77 -15.52 12.48
CA VAL A 180 -20.51 -16.75 13.27
C VAL A 180 -21.76 -17.18 14.03
N SER A 181 -22.47 -16.21 14.67
CA SER A 181 -23.73 -16.49 15.41
C SER A 181 -24.81 -17.06 14.50
N LEU A 182 -24.96 -16.54 13.28
CA LEU A 182 -25.93 -17.06 12.31
C LEU A 182 -25.59 -18.48 11.86
N ILE A 183 -24.30 -18.79 11.63
CA ILE A 183 -23.84 -20.13 11.26
C ILE A 183 -24.13 -21.11 12.40
N VAL A 184 -23.73 -20.78 13.63
CA VAL A 184 -23.96 -21.64 14.81
C VAL A 184 -25.44 -21.85 15.05
N SER A 185 -26.24 -20.79 15.01
CA SER A 185 -27.70 -20.86 15.17
C SER A 185 -28.36 -21.71 14.09
N GLY A 186 -27.88 -21.61 12.83
CA GLY A 186 -28.33 -22.43 11.71
C GLY A 186 -28.05 -23.93 11.93
N VAL A 187 -26.84 -24.25 12.40
CA VAL A 187 -26.44 -25.64 12.71
C VAL A 187 -27.30 -26.19 13.86
N LEU A 188 -27.46 -25.44 14.97
CA LEU A 188 -28.28 -25.85 16.11
C LEU A 188 -29.74 -26.02 15.72
N LYS A 189 -30.31 -25.10 14.92
CA LYS A 189 -31.65 -25.22 14.41
C LYS A 189 -31.83 -26.42 13.49
N GLY A 190 -30.78 -26.78 12.73
CA GLY A 190 -30.76 -28.01 11.91
C GLY A 190 -30.78 -29.29 12.74
N GLN A 191 -30.13 -29.28 13.92
CA GLN A 191 -30.12 -30.42 14.86
C GLN A 191 -31.45 -30.56 15.61
N LEU A 192 -32.19 -29.47 15.79
CA LEU A 192 -33.50 -29.45 16.47
C LEU A 192 -34.67 -29.98 15.61
N LYS A 193 -34.41 -30.50 14.42
CA LYS A 193 -35.41 -31.23 13.63
C LYS A 193 -35.69 -32.60 14.25
N SER A 194 -36.28 -32.58 15.43
CA SER A 194 -36.75 -33.78 16.14
C SER A 194 -37.99 -34.40 15.55
N VAL A 195 -38.63 -33.78 14.60
CA VAL A 195 -39.80 -34.35 13.90
C VAL A 195 -39.27 -35.13 12.68
N ARG A 196 -39.05 -36.42 12.87
CA ARG A 196 -38.92 -37.33 11.74
C ARG A 196 -40.31 -37.39 11.04
N LYS A 197 -40.34 -36.93 9.79
CA LYS A 197 -41.48 -37.25 8.95
C LYS A 197 -41.61 -38.75 8.88
N GLN A 198 -42.70 -39.28 9.38
CA GLN A 198 -43.01 -40.71 9.28
C GLN A 198 -43.33 -40.99 7.82
N HIS A 199 -42.35 -41.53 7.07
CA HIS A 199 -42.49 -41.82 5.64
C HIS A 199 -43.22 -43.12 5.38
N ALA A 200 -43.48 -43.91 6.43
CA ALA A 200 -44.22 -45.14 6.32
C ALA A 200 -45.63 -45.00 6.93
N ALA A 201 -46.64 -45.13 6.13
CA ALA A 201 -48.04 -45.11 6.56
C ALA A 201 -48.42 -46.46 7.26
N GLY A 202 -47.41 -47.10 7.95
CA GLY A 202 -47.62 -48.39 8.56
C GLY A 202 -48.79 -48.49 9.55
N ASN A 203 -49.11 -47.36 10.22
CA ASN A 203 -50.27 -47.31 11.14
C ASN A 203 -51.64 -47.25 10.43
N TYR A 204 -51.67 -47.04 9.11
CA TYR A 204 -52.88 -46.98 8.30
C TYR A 204 -53.06 -48.22 7.44
N VAL A 205 -52.10 -49.14 7.45
CA VAL A 205 -52.18 -50.38 6.70
C VAL A 205 -52.82 -51.45 7.61
N ARG A 206 -53.94 -51.98 7.18
CA ARG A 206 -54.61 -53.09 7.89
C ARG A 206 -53.66 -54.31 7.93
N SER A 207 -53.41 -54.85 9.12
CA SER A 207 -52.52 -56.01 9.28
C SER A 207 -52.94 -57.15 8.36
N GLY A 208 -51.99 -57.62 7.54
CA GLY A 208 -52.23 -58.67 6.56
C GLY A 208 -52.76 -58.23 5.19
N SER A 209 -52.96 -56.94 4.94
CA SER A 209 -53.43 -56.43 3.63
C SER A 209 -52.36 -56.26 2.58
N MET A 210 -51.08 -56.30 2.97
CA MET A 210 -49.91 -56.13 2.07
C MET A 210 -49.16 -57.49 1.94
N ASN A 211 -49.25 -58.09 0.77
CA ASN A 211 -48.49 -59.28 0.45
C ASN A 211 -47.40 -58.96 -0.58
N VAL A 212 -46.18 -58.81 -0.14
CA VAL A 212 -45.01 -58.55 -1.00
C VAL A 212 -44.53 -59.90 -1.55
N THR A 213 -44.79 -60.18 -2.80
CA THR A 213 -44.41 -61.44 -3.46
C THR A 213 -42.99 -61.46 -4.01
N THR A 214 -42.38 -60.27 -4.20
CA THR A 214 -41.01 -60.15 -4.67
C THR A 214 -40.35 -58.88 -4.12
N HIS A 215 -39.21 -59.00 -3.47
CA HIS A 215 -38.41 -57.90 -2.98
C HIS A 215 -37.00 -58.01 -3.60
N ASN A 216 -36.68 -57.11 -4.50
CA ASN A 216 -35.36 -57.02 -5.11
C ASN A 216 -34.80 -55.61 -4.96
N ASP A 217 -33.73 -55.47 -4.20
CA ASP A 217 -32.93 -54.25 -4.12
C ASP A 217 -31.78 -54.36 -5.08
N PHE A 218 -31.75 -53.50 -6.09
CA PHE A 218 -30.63 -53.39 -7.02
C PHE A 218 -29.82 -52.16 -6.70
N PHE A 219 -28.60 -52.34 -6.17
CA PHE A 219 -27.61 -51.29 -6.07
C PHE A 219 -26.97 -51.08 -7.45
N LEU A 220 -27.33 -49.99 -8.12
CA LEU A 220 -26.87 -49.74 -9.49
C LEU A 220 -25.41 -49.38 -9.56
N TYR A 221 -24.98 -48.33 -8.90
CA TYR A 221 -23.57 -47.96 -8.71
C TYR A 221 -23.48 -46.61 -7.94
N ARG A 222 -22.28 -46.34 -7.40
CA ARG A 222 -21.94 -45.08 -6.79
C ARG A 222 -20.70 -44.54 -7.47
N THR A 223 -20.80 -43.39 -8.13
CA THR A 223 -19.65 -42.68 -8.71
C THR A 223 -19.15 -41.67 -7.71
N VAL A 224 -17.86 -41.77 -7.34
CA VAL A 224 -17.17 -40.77 -6.50
C VAL A 224 -16.09 -40.12 -7.36
N SER A 225 -16.29 -38.88 -7.74
CA SER A 225 -15.27 -38.07 -8.40
C SER A 225 -14.43 -37.38 -7.32
N ARG A 226 -13.11 -37.53 -7.35
CA ARG A 226 -12.17 -36.83 -6.49
C ARG A 226 -11.36 -35.89 -7.33
N THR A 227 -11.54 -34.58 -7.09
CA THR A 227 -10.69 -33.55 -7.69
C THR A 227 -9.55 -33.26 -6.73
N ALA A 228 -8.31 -33.38 -7.19
CA ALA A 228 -7.13 -33.07 -6.39
C ALA A 228 -7.05 -31.56 -6.19
N LYS A 229 -6.81 -31.14 -4.94
CA LYS A 229 -6.60 -29.73 -4.60
C LYS A 229 -5.27 -29.26 -5.18
N PRO A 230 -5.20 -28.13 -5.89
CA PRO A 230 -3.94 -27.62 -6.42
C PRO A 230 -2.94 -27.36 -5.28
N LYS A 231 -1.70 -27.80 -5.49
CA LYS A 231 -0.61 -27.62 -4.55
C LYS A 231 0.00 -26.24 -4.79
N ASN A 232 -0.18 -25.32 -3.85
CA ASN A 232 0.56 -24.06 -3.86
C ASN A 232 2.03 -24.34 -3.55
N ASN A 233 2.88 -24.24 -4.55
CA ASN A 233 4.32 -24.15 -4.35
C ASN A 233 4.67 -22.67 -4.14
N SER A 234 4.67 -22.23 -2.90
CA SER A 234 5.34 -21.00 -2.52
C SER A 234 6.79 -21.34 -2.16
N SER A 235 7.70 -21.18 -3.10
CA SER A 235 9.13 -21.14 -2.83
C SER A 235 9.46 -19.73 -2.34
N SER A 236 9.65 -19.55 -1.04
CA SER A 236 10.26 -18.36 -0.48
C SER A 236 11.75 -18.41 -0.73
N SER A 237 12.26 -17.66 -1.72
CA SER A 237 13.67 -17.33 -1.80
C SER A 237 13.88 -16.09 -0.93
N GLY A 238 14.73 -16.20 0.08
CA GLY A 238 15.19 -15.06 0.88
C GLY A 238 16.09 -14.17 0.03
N GLY A 239 15.53 -13.08 -0.43
CA GLY A 239 16.20 -11.94 -1.05
C GLY A 239 15.39 -10.71 -0.63
N GLY A 240 16.07 -9.59 -0.42
CA GLY A 240 15.43 -8.35 0.02
C GLY A 240 14.14 -8.08 -0.74
N SER A 241 13.11 -7.69 -0.02
CA SER A 241 11.80 -7.44 -0.58
C SER A 241 11.83 -6.18 -1.45
N ARG A 242 11.36 -6.29 -2.68
CA ARG A 242 11.22 -5.17 -3.61
C ARG A 242 9.80 -5.20 -4.18
N SER A 243 9.12 -4.06 -4.14
CA SER A 243 7.80 -3.89 -4.72
C SER A 243 7.78 -2.70 -5.67
N THR A 244 7.09 -2.84 -6.79
CA THR A 244 6.81 -1.78 -7.76
C THR A 244 5.32 -1.73 -8.04
N GLY A 245 4.81 -0.56 -8.31
CA GLY A 245 3.43 -0.33 -8.67
C GLY A 245 3.22 1.11 -9.11
N GLY A 246 2.06 1.40 -9.66
CA GLY A 246 1.74 2.73 -10.14
C GLY A 246 0.49 2.76 -11.00
N GLY A 247 0.18 3.91 -11.55
CA GLY A 247 -1.00 4.15 -12.36
C GLY A 247 -0.84 5.34 -13.29
N LYS A 248 -1.97 5.77 -13.86
CA LYS A 248 -2.08 7.02 -14.64
C LYS A 248 -2.89 8.04 -13.85
N PHE A 249 -2.62 9.30 -14.10
CA PHE A 249 -3.28 10.46 -13.49
C PHE A 249 -3.79 11.45 -14.53
#